data_703d7126bc51e91d9762abe478cba6b4
#
_entry.id   703d7126bc51e91d9762abe478cba6b4
#
_cell.length_a   1.000
_cell.length_b   1.000
_cell.length_c   1.000
_cell.angle_alpha   90.00
_cell.angle_beta   90.00
_cell.angle_gamma   90.00
#
_symmetry.space_group_name_H-M   'P 1'
#
loop_
_entity.id
_entity.type
_entity.pdbx_description
1 polymer ?
#
loop_
_entity_poly.entity_id
_entity_poly.type
_entity_poly.pdbx_seq_one_letter_code
_entity_poly.pdbx_strand_id
1 'polypeptide(L)'
;MKKILALVLALSLVFMLVSCGKISESYAKKINAAADKGEHYTYDQVVEDFGDNAIEIAFLGTGVVIAVKGCESIEDIKDKIDDGKTVKGIVVTMVAKKAISATYREITKDDLK
;
A
#
# COMPACT_ATOMS: atom_id res chain seq x y z
N MET A 1 14.92 27.47 -17.60
CA MET A 1 13.47 27.36 -17.41
C MET A 1 12.83 26.25 -18.22
N LYS A 2 13.14 26.11 -19.50
CA LYS A 2 12.58 25.04 -20.33
C LYS A 2 12.95 23.64 -19.83
N LYS A 3 14.15 23.47 -19.27
CA LYS A 3 14.61 22.20 -18.71
C LYS A 3 13.83 21.80 -17.45
N ILE A 4 13.40 22.78 -16.67
CA ILE A 4 12.63 22.54 -15.45
C ILE A 4 11.20 22.11 -15.79
N LEU A 5 10.60 22.71 -16.84
CA LEU A 5 9.27 22.34 -17.31
C LEU A 5 9.24 20.91 -17.85
N ALA A 6 10.27 20.53 -18.62
CA ALA A 6 10.38 19.18 -19.14
C ALA A 6 10.57 18.17 -18.01
N LEU A 7 11.32 18.52 -16.98
CA LEU A 7 11.54 17.70 -15.81
C LEU A 7 10.24 17.49 -15.02
N VAL A 8 9.45 18.55 -14.86
CA VAL A 8 8.16 18.48 -14.17
C VAL A 8 7.18 17.60 -14.92
N LEU A 9 7.13 17.70 -16.25
CA LEU A 9 6.29 16.84 -17.08
C LEU A 9 6.72 15.37 -17.00
N ALA A 10 8.01 15.12 -17.04
CA ALA A 10 8.54 13.77 -16.90
C ALA A 10 8.24 13.19 -15.51
N LEU A 11 8.34 14.01 -14.46
CA LEU A 11 7.98 13.61 -13.10
C LEU A 11 6.49 13.31 -12.98
N SER A 12 5.64 14.09 -13.63
CA SER A 12 4.18 13.84 -13.63
C SER A 12 3.84 12.52 -14.26
N LEU A 13 4.48 12.16 -15.37
CA LEU A 13 4.30 10.87 -16.03
C LEU A 13 4.81 9.72 -15.16
N VAL A 14 5.94 9.92 -14.49
CA VAL A 14 6.50 8.95 -13.56
C VAL A 14 5.57 8.76 -12.36
N PHE A 15 4.92 9.81 -11.90
CA PHE A 15 3.95 9.72 -10.81
C PHE A 15 2.74 8.85 -11.18
N MET A 16 2.24 8.95 -12.40
CA MET A 16 1.15 8.08 -12.84
C MET A 16 1.55 6.61 -12.86
N LEU A 17 2.77 6.31 -13.30
CA LEU A 17 3.32 4.96 -13.29
C LEU A 17 3.59 4.48 -11.86
N VAL A 18 4.07 5.36 -10.98
CA VAL A 18 4.37 5.05 -9.59
C VAL A 18 3.09 4.81 -8.78
N SER A 19 1.97 5.46 -9.13
CA SER A 19 0.68 5.19 -8.48
C SER A 19 0.28 3.73 -8.62
N CYS A 20 0.55 3.13 -9.79
CA CYS A 20 0.33 1.70 -10.03
C CYS A 20 1.36 0.83 -9.31
N GLY A 21 2.53 1.40 -8.97
CA GLY A 21 3.63 0.69 -8.33
C GLY A 21 3.67 0.78 -6.81
N LYS A 22 2.68 1.42 -6.17
CA LYS A 22 2.67 1.56 -4.71
C LYS A 22 2.28 0.28 -3.99
N ILE A 23 1.62 -0.65 -4.67
CA ILE A 23 1.39 -1.98 -4.13
C ILE A 23 2.59 -2.85 -4.54
N SER A 24 3.72 -2.67 -3.86
CA SER A 24 4.98 -3.30 -4.24
C SER A 24 5.93 -3.41 -3.06
N GLU A 25 6.95 -4.25 -3.22
CA GLU A 25 8.03 -4.39 -2.23
C GLU A 25 8.78 -3.08 -2.04
N SER A 26 8.99 -2.32 -3.09
CA SER A 26 9.64 -0.99 -3.03
C SER A 26 8.94 -0.05 -2.07
N TYR A 27 7.62 0.00 -2.15
CA TYR A 27 6.81 0.86 -1.28
C TYR A 27 6.90 0.39 0.18
N ALA A 28 6.86 -0.92 0.41
CA ALA A 28 7.02 -1.49 1.74
C ALA A 28 8.38 -1.09 2.35
N LYS A 29 9.44 -1.15 1.56
CA LYS A 29 10.78 -0.74 2.00
C LYS A 29 10.84 0.75 2.36
N LYS A 30 10.15 1.60 1.61
CA LYS A 30 10.07 3.03 1.90
C LYS A 30 9.37 3.30 3.22
N ILE A 31 8.28 2.60 3.49
CA ILE A 31 7.56 2.72 4.77
C ILE A 31 8.46 2.31 5.92
N ASN A 32 9.14 1.18 5.80
CA ASN A 32 10.04 0.68 6.83
C ASN A 32 11.21 1.65 7.09
N ALA A 33 11.81 2.18 6.03
CA ALA A 33 12.89 3.14 6.13
C ALA A 33 12.44 4.43 6.82
N ALA A 34 11.25 4.93 6.48
CA ALA A 34 10.68 6.12 7.12
C ALA A 34 10.42 5.87 8.61
N ALA A 35 9.89 4.69 8.95
CA ALA A 35 9.64 4.32 10.33
C ALA A 35 10.94 4.28 11.16
N ASP A 36 12.01 3.73 10.58
CA ASP A 36 13.32 3.67 11.23
C ASP A 36 13.91 5.06 11.50
N LYS A 37 13.55 6.04 10.69
CA LYS A 37 14.00 7.43 10.84
C LYS A 37 13.09 8.26 11.75
N GLY A 38 11.98 7.69 12.24
CA GLY A 38 10.99 8.43 13.00
C GLY A 38 10.09 9.30 12.14
N GLU A 39 10.13 9.15 10.82
CA GLU A 39 9.34 9.92 9.87
C GLU A 39 8.18 9.08 9.32
N HIS A 40 7.42 8.46 10.19
CA HIS A 40 6.37 7.51 9.83
C HIS A 40 5.38 8.07 8.80
N TYR A 41 5.00 7.24 7.84
CA TYR A 41 3.88 7.52 6.96
C TYR A 41 2.61 7.54 7.82
N THR A 42 1.73 8.49 7.52
CA THR A 42 0.45 8.57 8.24
C THR A 42 -0.58 7.65 7.61
N TYR A 43 -1.62 7.32 8.38
CA TYR A 43 -2.76 6.56 7.89
C TYR A 43 -3.35 7.21 6.62
N ASP A 44 -3.54 8.52 6.64
CA ASP A 44 -4.11 9.24 5.49
C ASP A 44 -3.24 9.13 4.24
N GLN A 45 -1.92 9.21 4.39
CA GLN A 45 -0.99 9.05 3.28
C GLN A 45 -1.05 7.65 2.68
N VAL A 46 -1.07 6.63 3.52
CA VAL A 46 -1.12 5.24 3.08
C VAL A 46 -2.43 4.94 2.35
N VAL A 47 -3.55 5.37 2.90
CA VAL A 47 -4.87 5.17 2.29
C VAL A 47 -4.97 5.93 0.96
N GLU A 48 -4.48 7.16 0.91
CA GLU A 48 -4.46 7.96 -0.31
C GLU A 48 -3.58 7.31 -1.39
N ASP A 49 -2.42 6.79 -0.98
CA ASP A 49 -1.49 6.14 -1.90
C ASP A 49 -2.06 4.86 -2.51
N PHE A 50 -2.83 4.10 -1.75
CA PHE A 50 -3.45 2.88 -2.25
C PHE A 50 -4.78 3.14 -2.96
N GLY A 51 -5.42 4.24 -2.66
CA GLY A 51 -6.70 4.60 -3.27
C GLY A 51 -7.79 3.57 -2.99
N ASP A 52 -8.48 3.15 -4.04
CA ASP A 52 -9.59 2.18 -3.92
C ASP A 52 -9.12 0.79 -3.48
N ASN A 53 -7.83 0.50 -3.54
CA ASN A 53 -7.27 -0.79 -3.13
C ASN A 53 -6.97 -0.87 -1.63
N ALA A 54 -7.11 0.22 -0.89
CA ALA A 54 -6.89 0.25 0.55
C ALA A 54 -7.98 -0.52 1.28
N ILE A 55 -7.59 -1.57 2.01
CA ILE A 55 -8.50 -2.40 2.79
C ILE A 55 -8.05 -2.36 4.24
N GLU A 56 -8.93 -1.93 5.12
CA GLU A 56 -8.63 -1.77 6.54
C GLU A 56 -9.13 -2.98 7.32
N ILE A 57 -8.28 -3.51 8.20
CA ILE A 57 -8.63 -4.64 9.07
C ILE A 57 -8.35 -4.26 10.52
N ALA A 58 -9.37 -4.44 11.38
CA ALA A 58 -9.29 -4.22 12.82
C ALA A 58 -8.82 -2.80 13.19
N PHE A 59 -9.51 -1.77 12.69
CA PHE A 59 -9.05 -0.39 12.77
C PHE A 59 -9.72 0.43 13.87
N LEU A 60 -9.05 0.52 15.02
CA LEU A 60 -9.37 1.49 16.07
C LEU A 60 -8.07 2.24 16.45
N GLY A 61 -7.40 2.79 15.44
CA GLY A 61 -6.09 3.42 15.61
C GLY A 61 -4.92 2.44 15.54
N THR A 62 -5.20 1.16 15.70
CA THR A 62 -4.21 0.08 15.60
C THR A 62 -4.80 -1.05 14.75
N GLY A 63 -4.09 -1.47 13.73
CA GLY A 63 -4.54 -2.51 12.83
C GLY A 63 -3.65 -2.60 11.60
N VAL A 64 -4.18 -3.16 10.53
CA VAL A 64 -3.43 -3.27 9.29
C VAL A 64 -4.23 -2.68 8.13
N VAL A 65 -3.51 -2.06 7.18
CA VAL A 65 -4.05 -1.68 5.89
C VAL A 65 -3.42 -2.62 4.87
N ILE A 66 -4.28 -3.35 4.16
CA ILE A 66 -3.84 -4.26 3.11
C ILE A 66 -4.20 -3.65 1.77
N ALA A 67 -3.30 -3.74 0.81
CA ALA A 67 -3.59 -3.33 -0.56
C ALA A 67 -3.18 -4.44 -1.52
N VAL A 68 -4.11 -4.83 -2.36
CA VAL A 68 -3.90 -5.83 -3.40
C VAL A 68 -4.35 -5.24 -4.72
N LYS A 69 -3.49 -5.30 -5.71
CA LYS A 69 -3.78 -4.78 -7.04
C LYS A 69 -5.00 -5.48 -7.63
N GLY A 70 -6.00 -4.69 -8.03
CA GLY A 70 -7.23 -5.20 -8.62
C GLY A 70 -8.29 -5.64 -7.61
N CYS A 71 -8.06 -5.46 -6.31
CA CYS A 71 -9.02 -5.78 -5.26
C CYS A 71 -9.40 -4.53 -4.49
N GLU A 72 -10.68 -4.35 -4.20
CA GLU A 72 -11.20 -3.20 -3.46
C GLU A 72 -11.82 -3.61 -2.12
N SER A 73 -11.96 -4.91 -1.88
CA SER A 73 -12.56 -5.42 -0.65
C SER A 73 -11.95 -6.75 -0.25
N ILE A 74 -12.19 -7.14 0.99
CA ILE A 74 -11.78 -8.46 1.50
C ILE A 74 -12.41 -9.57 0.66
N GLU A 75 -13.65 -9.40 0.24
CA GLU A 75 -14.36 -10.38 -0.57
C GLU A 75 -13.69 -10.61 -1.91
N ASP A 76 -13.20 -9.54 -2.55
CA ASP A 76 -12.48 -9.65 -3.81
C ASP A 76 -11.23 -10.50 -3.66
N ILE A 77 -10.51 -10.32 -2.54
CA ILE A 77 -9.31 -11.11 -2.25
C ILE A 77 -9.67 -12.57 -2.00
N LYS A 78 -10.71 -12.81 -1.20
CA LYS A 78 -11.18 -14.17 -0.90
C LYS A 78 -11.62 -14.92 -2.16
N ASP A 79 -12.32 -14.25 -3.04
CA ASP A 79 -12.79 -14.83 -4.30
C ASP A 79 -11.61 -15.28 -5.17
N LYS A 80 -10.56 -14.49 -5.24
CA LYS A 80 -9.34 -14.85 -5.99
C LYS A 80 -8.63 -16.06 -5.37
N ILE A 81 -8.55 -16.10 -4.05
CA ILE A 81 -7.94 -17.22 -3.33
C ILE A 81 -8.77 -18.49 -3.55
N ASP A 82 -10.09 -18.39 -3.48
CA ASP A 82 -11.01 -19.52 -3.70
C ASP A 82 -10.93 -20.05 -5.13
N ASP A 83 -10.61 -19.19 -6.10
CA ASP A 83 -10.38 -19.58 -7.48
C ASP A 83 -9.02 -20.24 -7.70
N GLY A 84 -8.23 -20.39 -6.66
CA GLY A 84 -6.90 -21.01 -6.74
C GLY A 84 -5.81 -20.07 -7.20
N LYS A 85 -6.07 -18.77 -7.24
CA LYS A 85 -5.08 -17.76 -7.65
C LYS A 85 -4.18 -17.37 -6.49
N THR A 86 -2.92 -17.14 -6.79
CA THR A 86 -1.98 -16.56 -5.83
C THR A 86 -2.22 -15.05 -5.77
N VAL A 87 -2.47 -14.54 -4.59
CA VAL A 87 -2.72 -13.12 -4.36
C VAL A 87 -1.54 -12.54 -3.59
N LYS A 88 -0.89 -11.54 -4.17
CA LYS A 88 0.20 -10.81 -3.51
C LYS A 88 -0.23 -9.38 -3.24
N GLY A 89 0.16 -8.87 -2.09
CA GLY A 89 -0.17 -7.52 -1.71
C GLY A 89 0.76 -7.00 -0.64
N ILE A 90 0.55 -5.74 -0.28
CA ILE A 90 1.29 -5.08 0.78
C ILE A 90 0.44 -5.07 2.05
N VAL A 91 1.07 -5.39 3.17
CA VAL A 91 0.44 -5.33 4.50
C VAL A 91 1.17 -4.26 5.30
N VAL A 92 0.47 -3.21 5.65
CA VAL A 92 1.02 -2.10 6.43
C VAL A 92 0.46 -2.17 7.84
N THR A 93 1.32 -2.30 8.82
CA THR A 93 0.92 -2.29 10.23
C THR A 93 0.87 -0.85 10.72
N MET A 94 -0.28 -0.47 11.26
CA MET A 94 -0.55 0.87 11.75
C MET A 94 -0.73 0.87 13.26
N VAL A 95 -0.10 1.83 13.93
CA VAL A 95 -0.29 2.08 15.36
C VAL A 95 -0.47 3.58 15.55
N ALA A 96 -1.54 3.98 16.22
CA ALA A 96 -1.87 5.39 16.46
C ALA A 96 -1.87 6.20 15.15
N LYS A 97 -2.39 5.62 14.08
CA LYS A 97 -2.47 6.21 12.73
C LYS A 97 -1.12 6.47 12.09
N LYS A 98 -0.08 5.76 12.51
CA LYS A 98 1.26 5.83 11.93
C LYS A 98 1.68 4.46 11.43
N ALA A 99 2.24 4.41 10.23
CA ALA A 99 2.75 3.16 9.67
C ALA A 99 4.07 2.81 10.36
N ILE A 100 4.10 1.70 11.06
CA ILE A 100 5.29 1.25 11.79
C ILE A 100 6.08 0.18 11.05
N SER A 101 5.42 -0.56 10.16
CA SER A 101 6.08 -1.56 9.32
C SER A 101 5.23 -1.89 8.11
N ALA A 102 5.85 -2.42 7.09
CA ALA A 102 5.15 -2.87 5.90
C ALA A 102 5.87 -4.08 5.31
N THR A 103 5.10 -4.99 4.73
CA THR A 103 5.62 -6.20 4.08
C THR A 103 4.84 -6.45 2.82
N TYR A 104 5.53 -6.73 1.72
CA TYR A 104 4.90 -7.18 0.48
C TYR A 104 5.05 -8.69 0.40
N ARG A 105 3.92 -9.40 0.40
CA ARG A 105 3.92 -10.87 0.45
C ARG A 105 2.62 -11.46 -0.08
N GLU A 106 2.56 -12.77 -0.16
CA GLU A 106 1.34 -13.48 -0.47
C GLU A 106 0.31 -13.28 0.64
N ILE A 107 -0.91 -12.99 0.25
CA ILE A 107 -2.04 -12.81 1.16
C ILE A 107 -2.81 -14.13 1.26
N THR A 108 -3.09 -14.55 2.47
CA THR A 108 -3.85 -15.77 2.75
C THR A 108 -5.16 -15.43 3.43
N LYS A 109 -6.06 -16.40 3.53
CA LYS A 109 -7.34 -16.20 4.23
C LYS A 109 -7.14 -15.82 5.71
N ASP A 110 -6.08 -16.29 6.32
CA ASP A 110 -5.76 -15.97 7.72
C ASP A 110 -5.44 -14.49 7.90
N ASP A 111 -4.89 -13.85 6.88
CA ASP A 111 -4.60 -12.41 6.91
C ASP A 111 -5.86 -11.55 6.90
N LEU A 112 -6.98 -12.11 6.51
CA LEU A 112 -8.24 -11.39 6.31
C LEU A 112 -9.21 -11.51 7.50
N LYS A 113 -8.75 -12.09 8.57
CA LYS A 113 -9.57 -12.26 9.77
C LYS A 113 -9.59 -11.03 10.67
#